data_d843da8567b6201b6334a4b8614465d9
#
_entry.id   d843da8567b6201b6334a4b8614465d9
#
_cell.length_a   1.000
_cell.length_b   1.000
_cell.length_c   1.000
_cell.angle_alpha   90.00
_cell.angle_beta   90.00
_cell.angle_gamma   90.00
#
_symmetry.space_group_name_H-M   'P 1'
#
loop_
_entity.id
_entity.type
_entity.pdbx_description
1 polymer ?
#
loop_
_entity_poly.entity_id
_entity_poly.type
_entity_poly.pdbx_seq_one_letter_code
_entity_poly.pdbx_strand_id
1 'polypeptide(L)'
;MDRVEALKQKAFEVKGFDGFLVTSEVNLYYFTGCPGLTSMLIPKTGKGIIYAYNVNYEQAKYMTKGFELEMLERGQNLMAAVAKQAKACKIKKLAFDTLNFESYRQLAKELRGQARLKPKGDLVGELRRVKDPKELQLMRKAAELTNTGMKIAYETIKPGMKEYQVAAEIEYAMRKRGSWGVAFDTIIASGARSAFPHGGGGTQLGGGCTNREIRNGELVVVDMGAVYEHYRSDITRTIVAGKPQTKQTELYEIVRASHDEALKAIRPGAKAKDVDSTARKVIADAGYGEYFVHGLGHGVGLEVHEGPTLSSLSKDNLTIGNVVTDEPGIYLLGFGGVRIEDTVLVHKGNAECLTSGPYNLEANC
;
A
#
# COMPACT_ATOMS: atom_id res chain seq x y z
N MET A 1 -14.26 -14.89 -10.37
CA MET A 1 -15.57 -14.47 -9.82
C MET A 1 -15.64 -12.95 -10.00
N ASP A 2 -16.81 -12.42 -10.37
CA ASP A 2 -17.03 -10.97 -10.40
C ASP A 2 -16.82 -10.39 -8.99
N ARG A 3 -16.09 -9.28 -8.88
CA ARG A 3 -15.73 -8.67 -7.58
C ARG A 3 -16.96 -8.18 -6.81
N VAL A 4 -17.97 -7.70 -7.54
CA VAL A 4 -19.24 -7.27 -6.93
C VAL A 4 -20.01 -8.47 -6.39
N GLU A 5 -20.06 -9.58 -7.12
CA GLU A 5 -20.73 -10.80 -6.64
C GLU A 5 -19.98 -11.42 -5.44
N ALA A 6 -18.64 -11.34 -5.41
CA ALA A 6 -17.87 -11.75 -4.24
C ALA A 6 -18.19 -10.90 -2.98
N LEU A 7 -18.37 -9.58 -3.16
CA LEU A 7 -18.82 -8.70 -2.07
C LEU A 7 -20.25 -9.03 -1.64
N LYS A 8 -21.17 -9.25 -2.58
CA LYS A 8 -22.56 -9.63 -2.27
C LYS A 8 -22.61 -10.90 -1.45
N GLN A 9 -21.86 -11.93 -1.82
CA GLN A 9 -21.77 -13.16 -1.06
C GLN A 9 -21.30 -12.90 0.37
N LYS A 10 -20.19 -12.20 0.56
CA LYS A 10 -19.66 -11.89 1.90
C LYS A 10 -20.61 -11.02 2.72
N ALA A 11 -21.08 -9.92 2.16
CA ALA A 11 -21.85 -8.91 2.87
C ALA A 11 -23.29 -9.34 3.12
N PHE A 12 -23.94 -9.95 2.15
CA PHE A 12 -25.39 -10.19 2.22
C PHE A 12 -25.73 -11.60 2.68
N GLU A 13 -25.06 -12.62 2.16
CA GLU A 13 -25.35 -14.00 2.54
C GLU A 13 -24.73 -14.38 3.90
N VAL A 14 -23.45 -13.97 4.12
CA VAL A 14 -22.73 -14.33 5.35
C VAL A 14 -23.02 -13.36 6.49
N LYS A 15 -23.02 -12.02 6.24
CA LYS A 15 -23.19 -11.00 7.29
C LYS A 15 -24.58 -10.42 7.39
N GLY A 16 -25.50 -10.76 6.46
CA GLY A 16 -26.92 -10.43 6.51
C GLY A 16 -27.23 -8.94 6.33
N PHE A 17 -26.46 -8.23 5.51
CA PHE A 17 -26.76 -6.87 5.03
C PHE A 17 -27.71 -6.95 3.82
N ASP A 18 -28.37 -5.83 3.51
CA ASP A 18 -29.29 -5.70 2.38
C ASP A 18 -28.71 -4.79 1.28
N GLY A 19 -27.65 -4.03 1.59
CA GLY A 19 -26.93 -3.17 0.68
C GLY A 19 -25.54 -2.82 1.19
N PHE A 20 -24.68 -2.40 0.25
CA PHE A 20 -23.33 -1.93 0.55
C PHE A 20 -23.07 -0.62 -0.20
N LEU A 21 -22.63 0.40 0.51
CA LEU A 21 -22.24 1.69 -0.05
C LEU A 21 -20.71 1.77 -0.12
N VAL A 22 -20.17 1.93 -1.31
CA VAL A 22 -18.75 2.15 -1.58
C VAL A 22 -18.53 3.64 -1.83
N THR A 23 -17.61 4.25 -1.10
CA THR A 23 -17.27 5.68 -1.23
C THR A 23 -15.76 5.92 -1.32
N SER A 24 -14.93 4.97 -0.96
CA SER A 24 -13.49 5.03 -1.19
C SER A 24 -13.19 4.98 -2.69
N GLU A 25 -12.45 5.96 -3.21
CA GLU A 25 -12.05 6.02 -4.62
C GLU A 25 -11.31 4.75 -5.05
N VAL A 26 -10.42 4.26 -4.21
CA VAL A 26 -9.66 3.03 -4.45
C VAL A 26 -10.57 1.81 -4.55
N ASN A 27 -11.58 1.71 -3.68
CA ASN A 27 -12.54 0.61 -3.72
C ASN A 27 -13.50 0.74 -4.92
N LEU A 28 -13.90 1.96 -5.29
CA LEU A 28 -14.66 2.21 -6.51
C LEU A 28 -13.90 1.74 -7.74
N TYR A 29 -12.62 2.10 -7.83
CA TYR A 29 -11.75 1.63 -8.91
C TYR A 29 -11.62 0.10 -8.89
N TYR A 30 -11.42 -0.52 -7.72
CA TYR A 30 -11.34 -1.98 -7.57
C TYR A 30 -12.55 -2.70 -8.19
N PHE A 31 -13.76 -2.20 -7.96
CA PHE A 31 -14.98 -2.82 -8.47
C PHE A 31 -15.28 -2.50 -9.93
N THR A 32 -14.92 -1.32 -10.42
CA THR A 32 -15.39 -0.79 -11.70
C THR A 32 -14.30 -0.64 -12.76
N GLY A 33 -13.03 -0.54 -12.35
CA GLY A 33 -11.92 -0.15 -13.22
C GLY A 33 -11.98 1.30 -13.71
N CYS A 34 -12.89 2.11 -13.17
CA CYS A 34 -13.09 3.51 -13.58
C CYS A 34 -12.66 4.45 -12.44
N PRO A 35 -11.65 5.31 -12.64
CA PRO A 35 -11.28 6.33 -11.67
C PRO A 35 -12.27 7.51 -11.70
N GLY A 36 -12.26 8.33 -10.64
CA GLY A 36 -13.04 9.58 -10.56
C GLY A 36 -14.54 9.40 -10.29
N LEU A 37 -14.98 8.19 -9.89
CA LEU A 37 -16.35 7.96 -9.44
C LEU A 37 -16.54 8.53 -8.03
N THR A 38 -17.77 8.92 -7.70
CA THR A 38 -18.08 9.54 -6.40
C THR A 38 -18.54 8.54 -5.36
N SER A 39 -19.44 7.62 -5.72
CA SER A 39 -19.84 6.50 -4.88
C SER A 39 -20.58 5.43 -5.69
N MET A 40 -20.80 4.27 -5.06
CA MET A 40 -21.58 3.18 -5.65
C MET A 40 -22.43 2.52 -4.56
N LEU A 41 -23.73 2.43 -4.78
CA LEU A 41 -24.63 1.64 -3.94
C LEU A 41 -24.84 0.26 -4.58
N ILE A 42 -24.51 -0.78 -3.86
CA ILE A 42 -24.70 -2.17 -4.28
C ILE A 42 -25.88 -2.75 -3.48
N PRO A 43 -27.08 -2.88 -4.05
CA PRO A 43 -28.21 -3.52 -3.39
C PRO A 43 -28.04 -5.04 -3.41
N LYS A 44 -28.73 -5.75 -2.51
CA LYS A 44 -28.75 -7.21 -2.45
C LYS A 44 -29.25 -7.84 -3.76
N THR A 45 -30.26 -7.23 -4.39
CA THR A 45 -30.82 -7.64 -5.68
C THR A 45 -30.73 -6.49 -6.68
N GLY A 46 -30.49 -6.83 -7.94
CA GLY A 46 -30.33 -5.83 -9.00
C GLY A 46 -28.89 -5.41 -9.23
N LYS A 47 -28.71 -4.40 -10.06
CA LYS A 47 -27.42 -3.85 -10.45
C LYS A 47 -26.90 -2.87 -9.39
N GLY A 48 -25.59 -2.74 -9.29
CA GLY A 48 -24.98 -1.62 -8.57
C GLY A 48 -25.28 -0.28 -9.26
N ILE A 49 -25.51 0.76 -8.46
CA ILE A 49 -25.84 2.12 -8.91
C ILE A 49 -24.65 3.01 -8.64
N ILE A 50 -24.00 3.49 -9.68
CA ILE A 50 -22.83 4.38 -9.60
C ILE A 50 -23.32 5.85 -9.65
N TYR A 51 -22.78 6.67 -8.76
CA TYR A 51 -22.98 8.11 -8.74
C TYR A 51 -21.73 8.79 -9.26
N ALA A 52 -21.89 9.65 -10.26
CA ALA A 52 -20.80 10.45 -10.82
C ALA A 52 -21.27 11.89 -11.05
N TYR A 53 -20.44 12.88 -10.70
CA TYR A 53 -20.68 14.24 -11.09
C TYR A 53 -20.55 14.40 -12.61
N ASN A 54 -21.23 15.41 -13.16
CA ASN A 54 -21.28 15.66 -14.59
C ASN A 54 -19.89 15.68 -15.26
N VAL A 55 -18.86 16.18 -14.57
CA VAL A 55 -17.46 16.22 -15.07
C VAL A 55 -16.89 14.84 -15.39
N ASN A 56 -17.30 13.80 -14.66
CA ASN A 56 -16.83 12.42 -14.84
C ASN A 56 -17.91 11.48 -15.39
N TYR A 57 -19.11 11.99 -15.67
CA TYR A 57 -20.24 11.15 -16.05
C TYR A 57 -20.05 10.43 -17.39
N GLU A 58 -19.56 11.13 -18.41
CA GLU A 58 -19.30 10.50 -19.72
C GLU A 58 -18.14 9.48 -19.65
N GLN A 59 -17.12 9.74 -18.84
CA GLN A 59 -16.07 8.76 -18.57
C GLN A 59 -16.66 7.51 -17.88
N ALA A 60 -17.48 7.69 -16.85
CA ALA A 60 -18.15 6.60 -16.16
C ALA A 60 -19.00 5.75 -17.13
N LYS A 61 -19.78 6.41 -18.00
CA LYS A 61 -20.61 5.75 -19.00
C LYS A 61 -19.81 4.95 -20.03
N TYR A 62 -18.64 5.45 -20.41
CA TYR A 62 -17.75 4.76 -21.33
C TYR A 62 -17.05 3.55 -20.70
N MET A 63 -16.57 3.71 -19.48
CA MET A 63 -15.70 2.71 -18.81
C MET A 63 -16.46 1.65 -18.02
N THR A 64 -17.66 1.96 -17.46
CA THR A 64 -18.39 1.02 -16.62
C THR A 64 -19.49 0.29 -17.39
N LYS A 65 -19.47 -1.05 -17.30
CA LYS A 65 -20.52 -1.89 -17.90
C LYS A 65 -21.19 -2.72 -16.80
N GLY A 66 -22.49 -2.95 -16.94
CA GLY A 66 -23.23 -3.78 -15.97
C GLY A 66 -23.77 -3.04 -14.76
N PHE A 67 -23.54 -1.74 -14.66
CA PHE A 67 -24.03 -0.85 -13.60
C PHE A 67 -25.13 0.08 -14.12
N GLU A 68 -25.93 0.62 -13.21
CA GLU A 68 -26.77 1.77 -13.43
C GLU A 68 -25.97 3.03 -13.09
N LEU A 69 -26.18 4.12 -13.85
CA LEU A 69 -25.48 5.39 -13.65
C LEU A 69 -26.48 6.48 -13.27
N GLU A 70 -26.18 7.18 -12.20
CA GLU A 70 -26.90 8.38 -11.77
C GLU A 70 -25.96 9.58 -11.82
N MET A 71 -26.32 10.58 -12.66
CA MET A 71 -25.57 11.82 -12.75
C MET A 71 -25.92 12.73 -11.57
N LEU A 72 -24.89 13.29 -10.94
CA LEU A 72 -25.04 14.29 -9.88
C LEU A 72 -24.79 15.69 -10.46
N GLU A 73 -25.76 16.55 -10.30
CA GLU A 73 -25.63 17.97 -10.61
C GLU A 73 -24.78 18.68 -9.55
N ARG A 74 -24.16 19.80 -9.95
CA ARG A 74 -23.37 20.61 -9.01
C ARG A 74 -24.25 21.14 -7.88
N GLY A 75 -23.87 20.86 -6.64
CA GLY A 75 -24.63 21.22 -5.43
C GLY A 75 -25.71 20.21 -5.04
N GLN A 76 -25.93 19.16 -5.83
CA GLN A 76 -26.81 18.07 -5.43
C GLN A 76 -26.18 17.27 -4.28
N ASN A 77 -27.04 16.91 -3.32
CA ASN A 77 -26.60 16.18 -2.14
C ASN A 77 -26.50 14.69 -2.43
N LEU A 78 -25.26 14.18 -2.47
CA LEU A 78 -24.96 12.78 -2.70
C LEU A 78 -25.67 11.85 -1.69
N MET A 79 -25.63 12.19 -0.40
CA MET A 79 -26.21 11.30 0.63
C MET A 79 -27.73 11.24 0.54
N ALA A 80 -28.40 12.31 0.09
CA ALA A 80 -29.82 12.30 -0.21
C ALA A 80 -30.15 11.43 -1.43
N ALA A 81 -29.33 11.49 -2.49
CA ALA A 81 -29.49 10.63 -3.67
C ALA A 81 -29.31 9.14 -3.32
N VAL A 82 -28.25 8.81 -2.58
CA VAL A 82 -28.01 7.46 -2.06
C VAL A 82 -29.17 6.98 -1.19
N ALA A 83 -29.67 7.82 -0.27
CA ALA A 83 -30.78 7.47 0.60
C ALA A 83 -32.07 7.20 -0.18
N LYS A 84 -32.35 7.99 -1.21
CA LYS A 84 -33.49 7.80 -2.12
C LYS A 84 -33.45 6.40 -2.75
N GLN A 85 -32.33 6.00 -3.30
CA GLN A 85 -32.17 4.68 -3.92
C GLN A 85 -32.17 3.55 -2.87
N ALA A 86 -31.53 3.75 -1.71
CA ALA A 86 -31.58 2.79 -0.63
C ALA A 86 -33.01 2.50 -0.16
N LYS A 87 -33.88 3.52 -0.11
CA LYS A 87 -35.31 3.40 0.17
C LYS A 87 -36.04 2.62 -0.92
N ALA A 88 -35.80 2.98 -2.20
CA ALA A 88 -36.39 2.30 -3.36
C ALA A 88 -36.03 0.80 -3.39
N CYS A 89 -34.78 0.46 -3.06
CA CYS A 89 -34.29 -0.90 -2.94
C CYS A 89 -34.70 -1.60 -1.63
N LYS A 90 -35.51 -0.95 -0.76
CA LYS A 90 -36.00 -1.48 0.54
C LYS A 90 -34.87 -1.95 1.47
N ILE A 91 -33.70 -1.31 1.42
CA ILE A 91 -32.55 -1.62 2.25
C ILE A 91 -32.86 -1.28 3.70
N LYS A 92 -32.68 -2.25 4.64
CA LYS A 92 -32.86 -2.12 6.09
C LYS A 92 -31.54 -2.12 6.86
N LYS A 93 -30.51 -2.78 6.30
CA LYS A 93 -29.18 -2.86 6.87
C LYS A 93 -28.18 -2.50 5.77
N LEU A 94 -27.68 -1.25 5.81
CA LEU A 94 -26.72 -0.74 4.84
C LEU A 94 -25.31 -0.79 5.46
N ALA A 95 -24.44 -1.60 4.89
CA ALA A 95 -23.03 -1.56 5.16
C ALA A 95 -22.36 -0.46 4.30
N PHE A 96 -21.22 0.06 4.73
CA PHE A 96 -20.41 0.99 3.96
C PHE A 96 -18.91 0.76 4.23
N ASP A 97 -18.06 1.11 3.28
CA ASP A 97 -16.60 0.97 3.43
C ASP A 97 -16.03 2.10 4.29
N THR A 98 -16.25 3.35 3.92
CA THR A 98 -15.83 4.52 4.68
C THR A 98 -16.82 5.67 4.48
N LEU A 99 -16.98 6.51 5.48
CA LEU A 99 -17.70 7.77 5.41
C LEU A 99 -17.04 8.75 6.37
N ASN A 100 -16.84 10.00 5.94
CA ASN A 100 -16.52 11.04 6.88
C ASN A 100 -17.72 11.31 7.81
N PHE A 101 -17.49 11.95 8.94
CA PHE A 101 -18.51 12.14 9.96
C PHE A 101 -19.73 12.92 9.44
N GLU A 102 -19.53 13.89 8.58
CA GLU A 102 -20.62 14.73 8.04
C GLU A 102 -21.49 13.93 7.08
N SER A 103 -20.90 13.20 6.12
CA SER A 103 -21.59 12.28 5.21
C SER A 103 -22.37 11.21 5.98
N TYR A 104 -21.74 10.65 7.04
CA TYR A 104 -22.41 9.67 7.90
C TYR A 104 -23.65 10.27 8.58
N ARG A 105 -23.52 11.46 9.21
CA ARG A 105 -24.65 12.14 9.85
C ARG A 105 -25.78 12.42 8.89
N GLN A 106 -25.45 12.88 7.71
CA GLN A 106 -26.41 13.21 6.68
C GLN A 106 -27.16 11.95 6.20
N LEU A 107 -26.44 10.89 5.84
CA LEU A 107 -27.05 9.62 5.43
C LEU A 107 -27.90 9.01 6.55
N ALA A 108 -27.42 9.08 7.81
CA ALA A 108 -28.17 8.60 8.96
C ALA A 108 -29.46 9.39 9.20
N LYS A 109 -29.44 10.71 8.98
CA LYS A 109 -30.65 11.56 9.04
C LYS A 109 -31.65 11.17 7.97
N GLU A 110 -31.20 11.02 6.72
CA GLU A 110 -32.04 10.65 5.57
C GLU A 110 -32.68 9.24 5.72
N LEU A 111 -31.96 8.30 6.33
CA LEU A 111 -32.41 6.91 6.52
C LEU A 111 -33.00 6.65 7.91
N ARG A 112 -33.26 7.70 8.72
CA ARG A 112 -33.79 7.58 10.09
C ARG A 112 -35.10 6.78 10.10
N GLY A 113 -35.12 5.74 10.96
CA GLY A 113 -36.28 4.85 11.07
C GLY A 113 -36.46 3.84 9.94
N GLN A 114 -35.59 3.88 8.90
CA GLN A 114 -35.73 3.01 7.71
C GLN A 114 -34.57 2.03 7.57
N ALA A 115 -33.32 2.47 7.75
CA ALA A 115 -32.15 1.58 7.64
C ALA A 115 -31.13 1.85 8.76
N ARG A 116 -30.43 0.78 9.17
CA ARG A 116 -29.28 0.84 10.08
C ARG A 116 -28.00 0.87 9.27
N LEU A 117 -27.09 1.80 9.60
CA LEU A 117 -25.78 1.95 8.99
C LEU A 117 -24.73 1.17 9.80
N LYS A 118 -23.81 0.50 9.11
CA LYS A 118 -22.68 -0.24 9.73
C LYS A 118 -21.40 -0.05 8.91
N PRO A 119 -20.29 0.42 9.53
CA PRO A 119 -18.99 0.43 8.86
C PRO A 119 -18.50 -1.01 8.64
N LYS A 120 -18.09 -1.33 7.43
CA LYS A 120 -17.67 -2.66 6.99
C LYS A 120 -16.62 -2.60 5.87
N GLY A 121 -15.69 -1.65 5.95
CA GLY A 121 -14.57 -1.53 5.02
C GLY A 121 -13.66 -2.77 5.01
N ASP A 122 -13.61 -3.49 6.13
CA ASP A 122 -12.92 -4.77 6.25
C ASP A 122 -13.33 -5.79 5.17
N LEU A 123 -14.60 -5.82 4.77
CA LEU A 123 -15.09 -6.76 3.75
C LEU A 123 -14.48 -6.51 2.37
N VAL A 124 -14.28 -5.25 1.99
CA VAL A 124 -13.61 -4.91 0.72
C VAL A 124 -12.11 -5.15 0.84
N GLY A 125 -11.51 -4.78 1.97
CA GLY A 125 -10.11 -5.07 2.28
C GLY A 125 -9.78 -6.58 2.17
N GLU A 126 -10.65 -7.44 2.67
CA GLU A 126 -10.50 -8.90 2.54
C GLU A 126 -10.52 -9.39 1.08
N LEU A 127 -11.28 -8.75 0.19
CA LEU A 127 -11.29 -9.10 -1.24
C LEU A 127 -9.98 -8.65 -1.91
N ARG A 128 -9.52 -7.44 -1.59
CA ARG A 128 -8.29 -6.85 -2.17
C ARG A 128 -7.02 -7.55 -1.72
N ARG A 129 -7.02 -8.19 -0.55
CA ARG A 129 -5.83 -8.92 -0.04
C ARG A 129 -5.33 -10.00 -1.00
N VAL A 130 -6.22 -10.70 -1.69
CA VAL A 130 -5.89 -11.79 -2.62
C VAL A 130 -5.93 -11.25 -4.04
N LYS A 131 -4.77 -11.05 -4.62
CA LYS A 131 -4.61 -10.50 -5.96
C LYS A 131 -4.96 -11.54 -7.02
N ASP A 132 -5.76 -11.14 -7.99
CA ASP A 132 -6.03 -11.95 -9.17
C ASP A 132 -4.84 -11.93 -10.17
N PRO A 133 -4.81 -12.79 -11.19
CA PRO A 133 -3.69 -12.85 -12.15
C PRO A 133 -3.44 -11.54 -12.90
N LYS A 134 -4.48 -10.71 -13.16
CA LYS A 134 -4.32 -9.42 -13.82
C LYS A 134 -3.69 -8.40 -12.88
N GLU A 135 -4.14 -8.35 -11.63
CA GLU A 135 -3.55 -7.51 -10.59
C GLU A 135 -2.06 -7.84 -10.39
N LEU A 136 -1.73 -9.14 -10.32
CA LEU A 136 -0.33 -9.59 -10.20
C LEU A 136 0.53 -9.19 -11.40
N GLN A 137 -0.02 -9.21 -12.61
CA GLN A 137 0.69 -8.74 -13.80
C GLN A 137 1.04 -7.25 -13.70
N LEU A 138 0.09 -6.42 -13.25
CA LEU A 138 0.30 -4.98 -13.06
C LEU A 138 1.31 -4.70 -11.94
N MET A 139 1.23 -5.44 -10.83
CA MET A 139 2.19 -5.32 -9.73
C MET A 139 3.61 -5.74 -10.12
N ARG A 140 3.75 -6.80 -10.94
CA ARG A 140 5.07 -7.18 -11.51
C ARG A 140 5.65 -6.06 -12.37
N LYS A 141 4.79 -5.38 -13.15
CA LYS A 141 5.24 -4.24 -13.96
C LYS A 141 5.63 -3.04 -13.08
N ALA A 142 4.88 -2.75 -12.02
CA ALA A 142 5.25 -1.74 -11.05
C ALA A 142 6.60 -2.07 -10.38
N ALA A 143 6.82 -3.34 -9.99
CA ALA A 143 8.08 -3.81 -9.41
C ALA A 143 9.28 -3.70 -10.39
N GLU A 144 9.10 -4.03 -11.66
CA GLU A 144 10.12 -3.83 -12.70
C GLU A 144 10.56 -2.36 -12.81
N LEU A 145 9.59 -1.44 -12.77
CA LEU A 145 9.86 -0.01 -12.80
C LEU A 145 10.60 0.45 -11.53
N THR A 146 10.18 -0.05 -10.38
CA THR A 146 10.83 0.20 -9.09
C THR A 146 12.27 -0.32 -9.07
N ASN A 147 12.53 -1.52 -9.60
CA ASN A 147 13.88 -2.07 -9.74
C ASN A 147 14.79 -1.19 -10.61
N THR A 148 14.20 -0.56 -11.65
CA THR A 148 14.93 0.43 -12.45
C THR A 148 15.36 1.63 -11.62
N GLY A 149 14.45 2.17 -10.81
CA GLY A 149 14.75 3.29 -9.90
C GLY A 149 15.84 2.91 -8.89
N MET A 150 15.78 1.71 -8.31
CA MET A 150 16.79 1.25 -7.34
C MET A 150 18.18 1.12 -7.99
N LYS A 151 18.25 0.63 -9.23
CA LYS A 151 19.52 0.63 -9.97
C LYS A 151 20.10 2.03 -10.11
N ILE A 152 19.27 3.01 -10.46
CA ILE A 152 19.69 4.42 -10.56
C ILE A 152 20.15 4.98 -9.20
N ALA A 153 19.51 4.58 -8.09
CA ALA A 153 19.97 4.97 -6.76
C ALA A 153 21.43 4.55 -6.51
N TYR A 154 21.77 3.30 -6.83
CA TYR A 154 23.15 2.79 -6.70
C TYR A 154 24.15 3.47 -7.61
N GLU A 155 23.74 3.93 -8.80
CA GLU A 155 24.59 4.64 -9.77
C GLU A 155 24.75 6.13 -9.43
N THR A 156 23.79 6.71 -8.68
CA THR A 156 23.71 8.15 -8.46
C THR A 156 24.25 8.58 -7.10
N ILE A 157 24.04 7.75 -6.04
CA ILE A 157 24.43 8.12 -4.67
C ILE A 157 25.94 8.22 -4.56
N LYS A 158 26.40 9.46 -4.28
CA LYS A 158 27.80 9.78 -4.02
C LYS A 158 27.92 11.00 -3.10
N PRO A 159 29.04 11.18 -2.39
CA PRO A 159 29.27 12.37 -1.58
C PRO A 159 29.12 13.66 -2.39
N GLY A 160 28.52 14.68 -1.78
CA GLY A 160 28.25 15.99 -2.39
C GLY A 160 26.89 16.12 -3.07
N MET A 161 26.20 15.02 -3.36
CA MET A 161 24.82 15.09 -3.85
C MET A 161 23.84 15.44 -2.74
N LYS A 162 22.76 16.11 -3.08
CA LYS A 162 21.65 16.36 -2.16
C LYS A 162 20.59 15.27 -2.28
N GLU A 163 19.90 14.98 -1.18
CA GLU A 163 18.89 13.92 -1.11
C GLU A 163 17.82 14.08 -2.21
N TYR A 164 17.28 15.29 -2.40
CA TYR A 164 16.25 15.54 -3.44
C TYR A 164 16.78 15.34 -4.87
N GLN A 165 18.09 15.52 -5.11
CA GLN A 165 18.68 15.28 -6.43
C GLN A 165 18.68 13.78 -6.74
N VAL A 166 19.02 12.94 -5.76
CA VAL A 166 18.94 11.48 -5.90
C VAL A 166 17.50 11.04 -6.16
N ALA A 167 16.53 11.56 -5.40
CA ALA A 167 15.11 11.28 -5.62
C ALA A 167 14.66 11.66 -7.04
N ALA A 168 15.06 12.84 -7.52
CA ALA A 168 14.71 13.31 -8.86
C ALA A 168 15.22 12.39 -9.98
N GLU A 169 16.47 11.91 -9.88
CA GLU A 169 17.04 10.96 -10.86
C GLU A 169 16.30 9.61 -10.86
N ILE A 170 15.99 9.10 -9.69
CA ILE A 170 15.20 7.86 -9.51
C ILE A 170 13.84 8.01 -10.16
N GLU A 171 13.09 9.04 -9.80
CA GLU A 171 11.72 9.27 -10.27
C GLU A 171 11.69 9.54 -11.78
N TYR A 172 12.64 10.30 -12.29
CA TYR A 172 12.80 10.53 -13.73
C TYR A 172 13.00 9.19 -14.47
N ALA A 173 13.89 8.34 -13.99
CA ALA A 173 14.18 7.06 -14.62
C ALA A 173 12.95 6.12 -14.63
N MET A 174 12.22 6.03 -13.51
CA MET A 174 10.98 5.26 -13.44
C MET A 174 9.92 5.83 -14.39
N ARG A 175 9.73 7.16 -14.39
CA ARG A 175 8.76 7.84 -15.25
C ARG A 175 9.07 7.66 -16.73
N LYS A 176 10.33 7.79 -17.13
CA LYS A 176 10.80 7.61 -18.51
C LYS A 176 10.54 6.19 -19.04
N ARG A 177 10.43 5.20 -18.16
CA ARG A 177 10.12 3.81 -18.52
C ARG A 177 8.64 3.43 -18.39
N GLY A 178 7.77 4.40 -18.09
CA GLY A 178 6.31 4.24 -18.13
C GLY A 178 5.64 4.14 -16.76
N SER A 179 6.31 4.49 -15.67
CA SER A 179 5.64 4.66 -14.38
C SER A 179 4.60 5.78 -14.46
N TRP A 180 3.42 5.56 -13.90
CA TRP A 180 2.38 6.57 -13.80
C TRP A 180 2.62 7.56 -12.66
N GLY A 181 3.57 7.27 -11.78
CA GLY A 181 3.96 8.10 -10.66
C GLY A 181 4.75 7.31 -9.63
N VAL A 182 5.01 7.94 -8.50
CA VAL A 182 5.57 7.29 -7.33
C VAL A 182 4.45 6.71 -6.47
N ALA A 183 4.72 5.58 -5.81
CA ALA A 183 3.74 4.92 -4.93
C ALA A 183 3.47 5.75 -3.67
N PHE A 184 4.49 6.47 -3.22
CA PHE A 184 4.54 7.44 -2.12
C PHE A 184 5.74 8.37 -2.36
N ASP A 185 5.86 9.44 -1.57
CA ASP A 185 7.00 10.36 -1.68
C ASP A 185 8.32 9.61 -1.45
N THR A 186 9.20 9.59 -2.45
CA THR A 186 10.49 8.90 -2.39
C THR A 186 11.29 9.35 -1.18
N ILE A 187 11.74 8.40 -0.35
CA ILE A 187 12.54 8.67 0.84
C ILE A 187 14.02 8.48 0.51
N ILE A 188 14.79 9.56 0.65
CA ILE A 188 16.26 9.55 0.66
C ILE A 188 16.69 10.15 1.98
N ALA A 189 17.04 9.27 2.93
CA ALA A 189 17.41 9.71 4.27
C ALA A 189 18.87 9.38 4.55
N SER A 190 19.73 10.40 4.62
CA SER A 190 21.17 10.24 4.77
C SER A 190 21.70 10.57 6.16
N GLY A 191 22.79 9.91 6.57
CA GLY A 191 23.45 10.10 7.87
C GLY A 191 22.50 9.85 9.04
N ALA A 192 22.48 10.75 10.03
CA ALA A 192 21.62 10.63 11.20
C ALA A 192 20.13 10.60 10.88
N ARG A 193 19.68 11.16 9.73
CA ARG A 193 18.29 11.09 9.28
C ARG A 193 17.85 9.68 8.91
N SER A 194 18.77 8.81 8.49
CA SER A 194 18.44 7.41 8.20
C SER A 194 17.96 6.63 9.43
N ALA A 195 18.20 7.16 10.65
CA ALA A 195 17.64 6.60 11.88
C ALA A 195 16.14 6.87 12.07
N PHE A 196 15.51 7.64 11.19
CA PHE A 196 14.06 7.85 11.19
C PHE A 196 13.44 7.02 10.07
N PRO A 197 12.56 6.04 10.37
CA PRO A 197 11.98 5.14 9.35
C PRO A 197 11.40 5.87 8.12
N HIS A 198 10.74 7.02 8.34
CA HIS A 198 10.19 7.86 7.26
C HIS A 198 11.08 9.08 6.93
N GLY A 199 12.39 9.02 7.18
CA GLY A 199 13.33 10.10 6.89
C GLY A 199 13.06 11.42 7.64
N GLY A 200 12.28 11.38 8.74
CA GLY A 200 11.85 12.59 9.46
C GLY A 200 10.75 13.40 8.77
N GLY A 201 10.19 12.88 7.66
CA GLY A 201 9.00 13.43 7.00
C GLY A 201 7.70 12.82 7.52
N GLY A 202 6.58 13.31 7.03
CA GLY A 202 5.25 12.77 7.30
C GLY A 202 4.61 12.25 6.02
N THR A 203 3.79 11.21 6.13
CA THR A 203 3.12 10.58 4.99
C THR A 203 2.21 11.52 4.18
N GLN A 204 1.78 12.63 4.77
CA GLN A 204 0.93 13.64 4.11
C GLN A 204 1.63 15.01 3.96
N LEU A 205 2.69 15.25 4.72
CA LEU A 205 3.40 16.54 4.71
C LEU A 205 4.64 16.53 3.81
N GLY A 206 4.98 15.38 3.24
CA GLY A 206 6.21 15.21 2.50
C GLY A 206 7.45 15.18 3.41
N GLY A 207 8.63 15.39 2.84
CA GLY A 207 9.89 15.45 3.59
C GLY A 207 10.67 14.13 3.63
N GLY A 208 10.32 13.18 2.78
CA GLY A 208 11.10 11.95 2.58
C GLY A 208 12.53 12.23 2.11
N CYS A 209 12.72 13.32 1.36
CA CYS A 209 14.05 13.84 0.98
C CYS A 209 14.14 15.34 1.26
N THR A 210 15.35 15.82 1.54
CA THR A 210 15.62 17.23 1.88
C THR A 210 16.72 17.81 1.00
N ASN A 211 17.06 19.08 1.26
CA ASN A 211 18.21 19.74 0.63
C ASN A 211 19.57 19.40 1.31
N ARG A 212 19.55 18.39 2.23
CA ARG A 212 20.76 17.94 2.91
C ARG A 212 21.73 17.32 1.90
N GLU A 213 23.00 17.66 2.04
CA GLU A 213 24.09 17.06 1.29
C GLU A 213 24.51 15.73 1.93
N ILE A 214 24.63 14.70 1.11
CA ILE A 214 25.12 13.37 1.48
C ILE A 214 26.64 13.46 1.66
N ARG A 215 27.13 13.02 2.81
CA ARG A 215 28.56 13.06 3.13
C ARG A 215 29.22 11.71 2.91
N ASN A 216 30.54 11.73 2.71
CA ASN A 216 31.32 10.49 2.57
C ASN A 216 31.19 9.59 3.80
N GLY A 217 30.96 8.30 3.57
CA GLY A 217 30.79 7.28 4.63
C GLY A 217 29.45 7.28 5.33
N GLU A 218 28.44 8.06 4.90
CA GLU A 218 27.11 8.04 5.51
C GLU A 218 26.25 6.92 4.97
N LEU A 219 25.43 6.33 5.86
CA LEU A 219 24.29 5.50 5.49
C LEU A 219 23.24 6.34 4.79
N VAL A 220 22.68 5.83 3.71
CA VAL A 220 21.58 6.44 2.96
C VAL A 220 20.49 5.38 2.81
N VAL A 221 19.38 5.56 3.51
CA VAL A 221 18.17 4.75 3.31
C VAL A 221 17.47 5.31 2.08
N VAL A 222 17.24 4.45 1.09
CA VAL A 222 16.50 4.70 -0.14
C VAL A 222 15.26 3.84 -0.10
N ASP A 223 14.09 4.48 0.02
CA ASP A 223 12.80 3.82 0.07
C ASP A 223 11.88 4.44 -0.97
N MET A 224 11.36 3.62 -1.88
CA MET A 224 10.64 4.08 -3.05
C MET A 224 9.75 3.02 -3.67
N GLY A 225 8.77 3.47 -4.42
CA GLY A 225 7.91 2.60 -5.20
C GLY A 225 7.39 3.26 -6.47
N ALA A 226 7.09 2.47 -7.48
CA ALA A 226 6.44 2.92 -8.71
C ALA A 226 4.94 2.61 -8.70
N VAL A 227 4.18 3.39 -9.46
CA VAL A 227 2.79 3.10 -9.80
C VAL A 227 2.71 2.70 -11.27
N TYR A 228 2.03 1.60 -11.56
CA TYR A 228 1.68 1.21 -12.92
C TYR A 228 0.20 0.80 -12.98
N GLU A 229 -0.59 1.49 -13.80
CA GLU A 229 -2.05 1.30 -13.90
C GLU A 229 -2.72 1.18 -12.52
N HIS A 230 -2.44 2.15 -11.63
CA HIS A 230 -2.91 2.29 -10.25
C HIS A 230 -2.32 1.28 -9.25
N TYR A 231 -1.66 0.19 -9.66
CA TYR A 231 -1.01 -0.76 -8.75
C TYR A 231 0.38 -0.27 -8.36
N ARG A 232 0.74 -0.55 -7.11
CA ARG A 232 1.96 -0.07 -6.46
C ARG A 232 2.96 -1.20 -6.24
N SER A 233 4.21 -0.81 -6.12
CA SER A 233 5.34 -1.61 -5.62
C SER A 233 6.07 -0.81 -4.56
N ASP A 234 6.88 -1.49 -3.76
CA ASP A 234 7.61 -0.95 -2.63
C ASP A 234 8.96 -1.64 -2.48
N ILE A 235 10.03 -0.89 -2.24
CA ILE A 235 11.38 -1.42 -2.00
C ILE A 235 12.22 -0.45 -1.19
N THR A 236 12.94 -0.97 -0.20
CA THR A 236 13.99 -0.21 0.49
C THR A 236 15.35 -0.89 0.34
N ARG A 237 16.37 -0.08 0.15
CA ARG A 237 17.79 -0.47 0.32
C ARG A 237 18.51 0.59 1.14
N THR A 238 19.51 0.14 1.90
CA THR A 238 20.45 1.03 2.56
C THR A 238 21.78 0.96 1.85
N ILE A 239 22.32 2.13 1.49
CA ILE A 239 23.55 2.28 0.72
C ILE A 239 24.50 3.19 1.50
N VAL A 240 25.81 2.92 1.49
CA VAL A 240 26.82 3.83 2.02
C VAL A 240 27.39 4.68 0.89
N ALA A 241 27.39 5.99 1.07
CA ALA A 241 28.03 6.92 0.15
C ALA A 241 29.55 6.91 0.37
N GLY A 242 30.26 6.01 -0.29
CA GLY A 242 31.69 5.74 -0.09
C GLY A 242 31.95 4.39 0.57
N LYS A 243 33.01 4.27 1.39
CA LYS A 243 33.38 3.02 2.05
C LYS A 243 32.60 2.82 3.36
N PRO A 244 32.00 1.66 3.61
CA PRO A 244 31.31 1.38 4.86
C PRO A 244 32.30 1.21 6.02
N GLN A 245 31.85 1.59 7.21
CA GLN A 245 32.53 1.31 8.47
C GLN A 245 32.11 -0.08 9.00
N THR A 246 32.96 -0.69 9.83
CA THR A 246 32.69 -2.01 10.43
C THR A 246 31.29 -2.09 11.08
N LYS A 247 30.89 -1.06 11.82
CA LYS A 247 29.58 -1.03 12.49
C LYS A 247 28.42 -0.96 11.49
N GLN A 248 28.56 -0.27 10.38
CA GLN A 248 27.53 -0.21 9.33
C GLN A 248 27.37 -1.57 8.65
N THR A 249 28.47 -2.25 8.36
CA THR A 249 28.46 -3.61 7.81
C THR A 249 27.81 -4.59 8.78
N GLU A 250 28.15 -4.54 10.08
CA GLU A 250 27.52 -5.37 11.11
C GLU A 250 25.99 -5.21 11.12
N LEU A 251 25.50 -3.96 11.18
CA LEU A 251 24.05 -3.69 11.20
C LEU A 251 23.38 -4.17 9.92
N TYR A 252 24.03 -3.96 8.78
CA TYR A 252 23.51 -4.38 7.47
C TYR A 252 23.34 -5.92 7.42
N GLU A 253 24.36 -6.67 7.84
CA GLU A 253 24.31 -8.14 7.82
C GLU A 253 23.25 -8.69 8.79
N ILE A 254 23.03 -8.05 9.94
CA ILE A 254 21.97 -8.44 10.87
C ILE A 254 20.58 -8.21 10.24
N VAL A 255 20.36 -7.04 9.62
CA VAL A 255 19.09 -6.72 8.94
C VAL A 255 18.89 -7.64 7.74
N ARG A 256 19.95 -7.94 6.98
CA ARG A 256 19.90 -8.87 5.86
C ARG A 256 19.52 -10.28 6.32
N ALA A 257 20.14 -10.79 7.38
CA ALA A 257 19.79 -12.09 7.95
C ALA A 257 18.33 -12.12 8.44
N SER A 258 17.86 -11.03 9.03
CA SER A 258 16.46 -10.89 9.47
C SER A 258 15.48 -10.96 8.31
N HIS A 259 15.76 -10.24 7.22
CA HIS A 259 15.00 -10.29 5.96
C HIS A 259 15.00 -11.71 5.37
N ASP A 260 16.15 -12.36 5.26
CA ASP A 260 16.25 -13.70 4.69
C ASP A 260 15.47 -14.76 5.50
N GLU A 261 15.44 -14.65 6.84
CA GLU A 261 14.64 -15.55 7.69
C GLU A 261 13.14 -15.27 7.61
N ALA A 262 12.74 -13.99 7.54
CA ALA A 262 11.34 -13.63 7.33
C ALA A 262 10.82 -14.11 5.98
N LEU A 263 11.62 -13.95 4.92
CA LEU A 263 11.27 -14.43 3.58
C LEU A 263 11.00 -15.94 3.54
N LYS A 264 11.79 -16.74 4.27
CA LYS A 264 11.56 -18.20 4.44
C LYS A 264 10.27 -18.50 5.21
N ALA A 265 9.88 -17.63 6.14
CA ALA A 265 8.66 -17.79 6.95
C ALA A 265 7.38 -17.37 6.20
N ILE A 266 7.49 -16.52 5.17
CA ILE A 266 6.37 -16.10 4.33
C ILE A 266 5.91 -17.26 3.45
N ARG A 267 4.78 -17.90 3.84
CA ARG A 267 4.19 -19.03 3.11
C ARG A 267 2.69 -19.10 3.37
N PRO A 268 1.92 -19.80 2.52
CA PRO A 268 0.49 -19.99 2.75
C PRO A 268 0.21 -20.66 4.11
N GLY A 269 -0.75 -20.13 4.85
CA GLY A 269 -1.13 -20.59 6.18
C GLY A 269 -0.28 -20.05 7.33
N ALA A 270 0.84 -19.37 7.07
CA ALA A 270 1.63 -18.73 8.12
C ALA A 270 0.84 -17.62 8.81
N LYS A 271 0.91 -17.55 10.13
CA LYS A 271 0.35 -16.42 10.87
C LYS A 271 1.27 -15.21 10.68
N ALA A 272 0.71 -14.08 10.27
CA ALA A 272 1.48 -12.87 10.00
C ALA A 272 2.31 -12.40 11.21
N LYS A 273 1.79 -12.58 12.44
CA LYS A 273 2.54 -12.30 13.68
C LYS A 273 3.76 -13.22 13.89
N ASP A 274 3.69 -14.48 13.43
CA ASP A 274 4.78 -15.43 13.60
C ASP A 274 5.91 -15.10 12.59
N VAL A 275 5.56 -14.60 11.40
CA VAL A 275 6.53 -14.09 10.41
C VAL A 275 7.26 -12.85 10.97
N ASP A 276 6.53 -11.87 11.53
CA ASP A 276 7.13 -10.72 12.23
C ASP A 276 8.07 -11.18 13.37
N SER A 277 7.63 -12.15 14.17
CA SER A 277 8.43 -12.67 15.29
C SER A 277 9.73 -13.33 14.82
N THR A 278 9.71 -13.98 13.65
CA THR A 278 10.92 -14.61 13.07
C THR A 278 11.97 -13.55 12.73
N ALA A 279 11.58 -12.50 12.00
CA ALA A 279 12.48 -11.38 11.69
C ALA A 279 13.00 -10.69 12.95
N ARG A 280 12.10 -10.35 13.84
CA ARG A 280 12.39 -9.64 15.09
C ARG A 280 13.34 -10.40 15.99
N LYS A 281 13.22 -11.73 16.02
CA LYS A 281 14.11 -12.58 16.81
C LYS A 281 15.57 -12.47 16.37
N VAL A 282 15.86 -12.45 15.07
CA VAL A 282 17.23 -12.30 14.55
C VAL A 282 17.87 -11.00 15.04
N ILE A 283 17.12 -9.90 14.94
CA ILE A 283 17.58 -8.57 15.37
C ILE A 283 17.76 -8.52 16.91
N ALA A 284 16.85 -9.15 17.66
CA ALA A 284 16.90 -9.19 19.12
C ALA A 284 18.06 -10.05 19.64
N ASP A 285 18.29 -11.23 19.04
CA ASP A 285 19.41 -12.11 19.41
C ASP A 285 20.78 -11.44 19.17
N ALA A 286 20.86 -10.51 18.19
CA ALA A 286 22.03 -9.68 17.96
C ALA A 286 22.15 -8.47 18.92
N GLY A 287 21.19 -8.27 19.84
CA GLY A 287 21.22 -7.19 20.84
C GLY A 287 20.56 -5.86 20.38
N TYR A 288 19.85 -5.85 19.23
CA TYR A 288 19.24 -4.65 18.66
C TYR A 288 17.71 -4.65 18.69
N GLY A 289 17.08 -5.53 19.45
CA GLY A 289 15.61 -5.72 19.45
C GLY A 289 14.79 -4.46 19.71
N GLU A 290 15.28 -3.55 20.59
CA GLU A 290 14.62 -2.29 20.91
C GLU A 290 14.68 -1.26 19.75
N TYR A 291 15.57 -1.45 18.80
CA TYR A 291 15.79 -0.57 17.66
C TYR A 291 15.00 -0.97 16.41
N PHE A 292 14.26 -2.09 16.45
CA PHE A 292 13.28 -2.46 15.42
C PHE A 292 11.88 -1.98 15.85
N VAL A 293 11.55 -0.76 15.50
CA VAL A 293 10.46 0.03 16.10
C VAL A 293 9.11 -0.03 15.37
N HIS A 294 9.00 -0.77 14.27
CA HIS A 294 7.76 -0.93 13.48
C HIS A 294 7.41 -2.41 13.25
N GLY A 295 6.30 -2.70 12.62
CA GLY A 295 5.95 -4.05 12.16
C GLY A 295 6.85 -4.49 11.02
N LEU A 296 6.93 -5.79 10.76
CA LEU A 296 7.76 -6.33 9.68
C LEU A 296 7.30 -5.88 8.30
N GLY A 297 6.00 -5.57 8.12
CA GLY A 297 5.50 -5.15 6.82
C GLY A 297 3.98 -5.07 6.72
N HIS A 298 3.53 -4.81 5.52
CA HIS A 298 2.13 -4.58 5.17
C HIS A 298 1.78 -5.15 3.79
N GLY A 299 0.50 -5.26 3.50
CA GLY A 299 0.04 -5.55 2.15
C GLY A 299 0.28 -4.39 1.19
N VAL A 300 0.50 -4.70 -0.07
CA VAL A 300 0.64 -3.74 -1.17
C VAL A 300 -0.35 -4.09 -2.28
N GLY A 301 -0.89 -3.10 -2.96
CA GLY A 301 -1.81 -3.28 -4.08
C GLY A 301 -2.21 -1.96 -4.73
N LEU A 302 -3.49 -1.64 -4.68
CA LEU A 302 -4.01 -0.33 -5.10
C LEU A 302 -3.63 0.78 -4.10
N GLU A 303 -3.35 0.42 -2.85
CA GLU A 303 -2.76 1.29 -1.85
C GLU A 303 -1.38 0.76 -1.49
N VAL A 304 -0.47 1.66 -1.09
CA VAL A 304 0.84 1.24 -0.61
C VAL A 304 0.70 0.44 0.69
N HIS A 305 -0.19 0.88 1.58
CA HIS A 305 -0.52 0.18 2.81
C HIS A 305 -1.93 -0.40 2.74
N GLU A 306 -2.03 -1.71 2.66
CA GLU A 306 -3.29 -2.44 2.78
C GLU A 306 -3.10 -3.74 3.59
N GLY A 307 -4.11 -4.55 3.73
CA GLY A 307 -3.97 -5.85 4.39
C GLY A 307 -3.38 -6.94 3.47
N PRO A 308 -2.77 -7.98 4.06
CA PRO A 308 -2.59 -8.23 5.49
C PRO A 308 -1.41 -7.44 6.09
N THR A 309 -1.41 -7.23 7.41
CA THR A 309 -0.30 -6.58 8.12
C THR A 309 0.59 -7.64 8.78
N LEU A 310 1.91 -7.55 8.59
CA LEU A 310 2.91 -8.37 9.27
C LEU A 310 3.42 -7.61 10.50
N SER A 311 2.89 -7.93 11.67
CA SER A 311 3.27 -7.29 12.93
C SER A 311 2.95 -8.20 14.11
N SER A 312 3.54 -7.92 15.27
CA SER A 312 3.29 -8.67 16.51
C SER A 312 1.81 -8.68 16.95
N LEU A 313 1.03 -7.68 16.53
CA LEU A 313 -0.40 -7.56 16.86
C LEU A 313 -1.32 -8.15 15.78
N SER A 314 -0.78 -8.60 14.67
CA SER A 314 -1.59 -9.10 13.55
C SER A 314 -2.37 -10.37 13.91
N LYS A 315 -3.60 -10.42 13.44
CA LYS A 315 -4.48 -11.61 13.52
C LYS A 315 -4.63 -12.30 12.17
N ASP A 316 -3.92 -11.81 11.16
CA ASP A 316 -4.03 -12.30 9.79
C ASP A 316 -3.25 -13.62 9.60
N ASN A 317 -3.76 -14.46 8.69
CA ASN A 317 -3.02 -15.58 8.13
C ASN A 317 -2.72 -15.28 6.67
N LEU A 318 -1.52 -15.58 6.23
CA LEU A 318 -1.12 -15.41 4.85
C LEU A 318 -1.80 -16.46 3.96
N THR A 319 -2.26 -16.01 2.80
CA THR A 319 -2.89 -16.89 1.80
C THR A 319 -2.25 -16.68 0.43
N ILE A 320 -2.37 -17.68 -0.44
CA ILE A 320 -1.89 -17.57 -1.83
C ILE A 320 -2.53 -16.34 -2.48
N GLY A 321 -1.72 -15.52 -3.16
CA GLY A 321 -2.16 -14.28 -3.80
C GLY A 321 -2.07 -13.04 -2.91
N ASN A 322 -1.68 -13.18 -1.62
CA ASN A 322 -1.29 -12.00 -0.85
C ASN A 322 0.02 -11.43 -1.41
N VAL A 323 0.12 -10.12 -1.48
CA VAL A 323 1.37 -9.40 -1.75
C VAL A 323 1.66 -8.51 -0.56
N VAL A 324 2.83 -8.70 0.05
CA VAL A 324 3.22 -8.04 1.30
C VAL A 324 4.65 -7.51 1.21
N THR A 325 5.01 -6.53 2.04
CA THR A 325 6.40 -6.14 2.25
C THR A 325 7.04 -7.01 3.31
N ASP A 326 8.35 -7.19 3.21
CA ASP A 326 9.26 -7.77 4.21
C ASP A 326 10.38 -6.76 4.40
N GLU A 327 10.31 -5.95 5.48
CA GLU A 327 11.09 -4.72 5.64
C GLU A 327 11.71 -4.57 7.04
N PRO A 328 12.45 -5.55 7.57
CA PRO A 328 13.11 -5.37 8.86
C PRO A 328 14.10 -4.21 8.83
N GLY A 329 14.26 -3.53 9.97
CA GLY A 329 15.19 -2.41 10.11
C GLY A 329 15.72 -2.21 11.52
N ILE A 330 16.90 -1.59 11.61
CA ILE A 330 17.54 -1.15 12.86
C ILE A 330 17.82 0.35 12.75
N TYR A 331 17.38 1.13 13.75
CA TYR A 331 17.47 2.58 13.74
C TYR A 331 18.15 3.10 15.01
N LEU A 332 19.41 3.55 14.87
CA LEU A 332 20.23 4.05 16.00
C LEU A 332 20.31 5.57 15.95
N LEU A 333 19.60 6.24 16.84
CA LEU A 333 19.61 7.71 16.93
C LEU A 333 21.03 8.26 17.05
N GLY A 334 21.37 9.24 16.22
CA GLY A 334 22.70 9.84 16.18
C GLY A 334 23.72 9.11 15.32
N PHE A 335 23.48 7.83 14.98
CA PHE A 335 24.33 7.03 14.11
C PHE A 335 23.74 6.89 12.70
N GLY A 336 22.54 6.38 12.59
CA GLY A 336 21.85 6.10 11.34
C GLY A 336 21.00 4.84 11.43
N GLY A 337 20.35 4.49 10.34
CA GLY A 337 19.47 3.31 10.23
C GLY A 337 19.78 2.46 9.02
N VAL A 338 19.40 1.21 9.12
CA VAL A 338 19.45 0.22 8.03
C VAL A 338 18.08 -0.40 7.89
N ARG A 339 17.51 -0.40 6.69
CA ARG A 339 16.32 -1.17 6.28
C ARG A 339 16.61 -1.86 4.96
N ILE A 340 16.16 -3.10 4.84
CA ILE A 340 16.16 -3.88 3.60
C ILE A 340 14.73 -4.37 3.42
N GLU A 341 14.17 -4.13 2.25
CA GLU A 341 12.78 -4.44 1.96
C GLU A 341 12.58 -4.97 0.56
N ASP A 342 11.68 -5.93 0.45
CA ASP A 342 11.13 -6.36 -0.83
C ASP A 342 9.61 -6.51 -0.78
N THR A 343 8.95 -6.24 -1.91
CA THR A 343 7.56 -6.63 -2.16
C THR A 343 7.52 -8.10 -2.54
N VAL A 344 6.77 -8.90 -1.78
CA VAL A 344 6.77 -10.37 -1.82
C VAL A 344 5.38 -10.92 -2.10
N LEU A 345 5.25 -11.79 -3.09
CA LEU A 345 4.04 -12.57 -3.37
C LEU A 345 4.05 -13.88 -2.58
N VAL A 346 2.98 -14.13 -1.84
CA VAL A 346 2.72 -15.45 -1.22
C VAL A 346 2.24 -16.41 -2.31
N HIS A 347 3.13 -17.33 -2.74
CA HIS A 347 2.89 -18.29 -3.80
C HIS A 347 2.79 -19.73 -3.25
N LYS A 348 2.40 -20.72 -4.10
CA LYS A 348 2.42 -22.14 -3.72
C LYS A 348 3.85 -22.59 -3.38
N GLY A 349 4.07 -22.93 -2.13
CA GLY A 349 5.34 -23.45 -1.62
C GLY A 349 6.23 -22.36 -1.03
N ASN A 350 6.69 -21.38 -1.79
CA ASN A 350 7.65 -20.38 -1.35
C ASN A 350 7.16 -18.95 -1.62
N ALA A 351 7.73 -17.99 -0.89
CA ALA A 351 7.62 -16.58 -1.21
C ALA A 351 8.33 -16.27 -2.54
N GLU A 352 7.77 -15.35 -3.32
CA GLU A 352 8.35 -14.84 -4.55
C GLU A 352 8.56 -13.33 -4.42
N CYS A 353 9.81 -12.86 -4.40
CA CYS A 353 10.09 -11.44 -4.45
C CYS A 353 9.70 -10.90 -5.83
N LEU A 354 8.82 -9.90 -5.85
CA LEU A 354 8.48 -9.15 -7.07
C LEU A 354 9.51 -8.08 -7.36
N THR A 355 10.10 -7.48 -6.33
CA THR A 355 11.24 -6.56 -6.42
C THR A 355 12.56 -7.33 -6.39
N SER A 356 13.60 -6.75 -6.95
CA SER A 356 14.92 -7.38 -7.13
C SER A 356 16.06 -6.36 -7.15
N GLY A 357 16.08 -5.45 -6.17
CA GLY A 357 17.19 -4.51 -6.01
C GLY A 357 18.48 -5.19 -5.54
N PRO A 358 19.68 -4.64 -5.86
CA PRO A 358 20.93 -5.16 -5.34
C PRO A 358 20.96 -5.24 -3.81
N TYR A 359 21.63 -6.27 -3.28
CA TYR A 359 21.85 -6.40 -1.85
C TYR A 359 23.31 -6.07 -1.52
N ASN A 360 23.74 -4.89 -1.92
CA ASN A 360 25.08 -4.35 -1.65
C ASN A 360 24.96 -3.13 -0.74
N LEU A 361 25.81 -3.06 0.27
CA LEU A 361 25.89 -1.86 1.11
C LEU A 361 26.66 -0.72 0.42
N GLU A 362 27.54 -1.01 -0.52
CA GLU A 362 28.33 -0.02 -1.25
C GLU A 362 27.61 0.42 -2.52
N ALA A 363 27.60 1.72 -2.82
CA ALA A 363 27.22 2.25 -4.11
C ALA A 363 28.17 1.70 -5.21
N ASN A 364 27.65 1.50 -6.41
CA ASN A 364 28.50 1.20 -7.57
C ASN A 364 29.21 2.49 -7.99
N CYS A 365 30.41 2.71 -7.48
CA CYS A 365 31.29 3.81 -7.88
C CYS A 365 32.05 3.45 -9.15
#